data_53c3a601310ef23bf9c2c4bb62e8bfc1
#
_entry.id   53c3a601310ef23bf9c2c4bb62e8bfc1
#
_cell.length_a   1.000
_cell.length_b   1.000
_cell.length_c   1.000
_cell.angle_alpha   90.00
_cell.angle_beta   90.00
_cell.angle_gamma   90.00
#
_symmetry.space_group_name_H-M   'P 1'
#
loop_
_entity.id
_entity.type
_entity.pdbx_description
1 polymer ?
#
loop_
_entity_poly.entity_id
_entity_poly.type
_entity_poly.pdbx_seq_one_letter_code
_entity_poly.pdbx_strand_id
1 'polypeptide(L)'
;LRTQAKTEEKLKQSIKERVYEANNIATRIYNENKDTKSKEEIIKMIKDAIVDIRFNDGRGYIFIYSFDYECILLPINRANEGKSFYNFQDSNGFYLGREIVKSLQGKDEAFLTWRFPKPDNLTQKDFKKIGFNVHFKPYDWFIGSGEYVVDFEENMKKELLEYISNLKSSENNYFFILDYDKKALFQKVDNIVDKSFQEFHTKEENKLFDDIFNLSKNGGGFITYDYKIIDSEIPLKKTSYIKGLFSWKWIIGKGFYDDYLNQIIEKKSLELNQEFNEKIKNILLIASLLTLILLFISIYISKLLEKKFQNYKLEINK
;
A
#
# COMPACT_ATOMS: atom_id res chain seq x y z
N LEU A 1 14.21 0.60 -8.15
CA LEU A 1 15.07 1.05 -7.04
C LEU A 1 14.26 1.73 -5.92
N ARG A 2 13.44 2.73 -6.21
CA ARG A 2 12.69 3.51 -5.19
C ARG A 2 11.64 2.66 -4.44
N THR A 3 10.98 1.72 -5.11
CA THR A 3 9.97 0.83 -4.52
C THR A 3 10.63 -0.22 -3.62
N GLN A 4 11.74 -0.80 -4.06
CA GLN A 4 12.47 -1.81 -3.30
C GLN A 4 13.07 -1.23 -2.01
N ALA A 5 13.63 -0.01 -2.07
CA ALA A 5 14.14 0.69 -0.89
C ALA A 5 13.03 0.99 0.13
N LYS A 6 11.84 1.42 -0.32
CA LYS A 6 10.69 1.64 0.57
C LYS A 6 10.16 0.33 1.18
N THR A 7 10.21 -0.77 0.44
CA THR A 7 9.82 -2.09 0.94
C THR A 7 10.76 -2.55 2.05
N GLU A 8 12.07 -2.41 1.84
CA GLU A 8 13.07 -2.76 2.84
C GLU A 8 12.98 -1.85 4.09
N GLU A 9 12.69 -0.57 3.91
CA GLU A 9 12.49 0.37 5.02
C GLU A 9 11.28 -0.01 5.88
N LYS A 10 10.14 -0.34 5.26
CA LYS A 10 8.95 -0.85 5.97
C LYS A 10 9.24 -2.15 6.72
N LEU A 11 9.96 -3.07 6.09
CA LEU A 11 10.38 -4.32 6.72
C LEU A 11 11.21 -4.06 7.96
N LYS A 12 12.25 -3.22 7.85
CA LYS A 12 13.12 -2.84 8.97
C LYS A 12 12.34 -2.18 10.10
N GLN A 13 11.43 -1.28 9.79
CA GLN A 13 10.59 -0.61 10.77
C GLN A 13 9.71 -1.62 11.53
N SER A 14 9.06 -2.52 10.83
CA SER A 14 8.21 -3.56 11.44
C SER A 14 9.00 -4.47 12.39
N ILE A 15 10.19 -4.93 11.97
CA ILE A 15 11.04 -5.77 12.83
C ILE A 15 11.48 -4.99 14.08
N LYS A 16 11.90 -3.74 13.89
CA LYS A 16 12.35 -2.86 14.98
C LYS A 16 11.28 -2.70 16.06
N GLU A 17 10.04 -2.43 15.67
CA GLU A 17 8.91 -2.29 16.60
C GLU A 17 8.70 -3.56 17.43
N ARG A 18 8.71 -4.74 16.81
CA ARG A 18 8.54 -6.03 17.51
C ARG A 18 9.64 -6.33 18.51
N VAL A 19 10.89 -6.00 18.17
CA VAL A 19 12.02 -6.21 19.09
C VAL A 19 11.95 -5.26 20.26
N TYR A 20 11.56 -4.01 20.06
CA TYR A 20 11.37 -3.06 21.16
C TYR A 20 10.21 -3.44 22.08
N GLU A 21 9.09 -3.96 21.55
CA GLU A 21 8.01 -4.53 22.36
C GLU A 21 8.55 -5.61 23.31
N ALA A 22 9.32 -6.57 22.77
CA ALA A 22 9.92 -7.64 23.59
C ALA A 22 10.96 -7.12 24.58
N ASN A 23 11.81 -6.18 24.19
CA ASN A 23 12.80 -5.57 25.05
C ASN A 23 12.13 -4.78 26.19
N ASN A 24 11.04 -4.09 25.94
CA ASN A 24 10.28 -3.37 26.96
C ASN A 24 9.63 -4.34 27.96
N ILE A 25 9.11 -5.49 27.50
CA ILE A 25 8.59 -6.55 28.37
C ILE A 25 9.70 -7.07 29.29
N ALA A 26 10.88 -7.42 28.71
CA ALA A 26 12.01 -7.89 29.49
C ALA A 26 12.51 -6.85 30.51
N THR A 27 12.58 -5.59 30.09
CA THR A 27 13.01 -4.47 30.94
C THR A 27 12.05 -4.25 32.10
N ARG A 28 10.75 -4.31 31.86
CA ARG A 28 9.74 -4.18 32.90
C ARG A 28 9.84 -5.32 33.91
N ILE A 29 9.91 -6.57 33.44
CA ILE A 29 10.04 -7.74 34.33
C ILE A 29 11.29 -7.62 35.19
N TYR A 30 12.43 -7.24 34.61
CA TYR A 30 13.65 -7.02 35.35
C TYR A 30 13.51 -5.94 36.42
N ASN A 31 13.01 -4.76 36.07
CA ASN A 31 12.91 -3.63 36.99
C ASN A 31 11.95 -3.89 38.16
N GLU A 32 10.85 -4.60 37.91
CA GLU A 32 9.86 -4.93 38.93
C GLU A 32 10.34 -6.02 39.89
N ASN A 33 11.33 -6.85 39.52
CA ASN A 33 11.70 -8.04 40.29
C ASN A 33 13.16 -8.07 40.75
N LYS A 34 14.05 -7.21 40.25
CA LYS A 34 15.51 -7.25 40.48
C LYS A 34 15.92 -7.21 41.95
N ASP A 35 15.08 -6.60 42.83
CA ASP A 35 15.35 -6.43 44.25
C ASP A 35 14.71 -7.51 45.11
N THR A 36 13.84 -8.38 44.53
CA THR A 36 13.04 -9.34 45.29
C THR A 36 13.17 -10.79 44.81
N LYS A 37 13.69 -11.02 43.62
CA LYS A 37 13.83 -12.37 43.03
C LYS A 37 15.27 -12.67 42.59
N SER A 38 15.58 -13.95 42.52
CA SER A 38 16.87 -14.40 42.01
C SER A 38 17.00 -14.12 40.51
N LYS A 39 18.25 -14.08 40.02
CA LYS A 39 18.54 -13.92 38.59
C LYS A 39 17.86 -15.00 37.76
N GLU A 40 17.89 -16.25 38.21
CA GLU A 40 17.31 -17.41 37.55
C GLU A 40 15.78 -17.31 37.44
N GLU A 41 15.11 -16.82 38.48
CA GLU A 41 13.68 -16.58 38.46
C GLU A 41 13.30 -15.48 37.46
N ILE A 42 14.05 -14.39 37.45
CA ILE A 42 13.81 -13.28 36.49
C ILE A 42 14.04 -13.74 35.04
N ILE A 43 15.12 -14.49 34.79
CA ILE A 43 15.41 -15.09 33.49
C ILE A 43 14.24 -15.96 33.03
N LYS A 44 13.73 -16.83 33.92
CA LYS A 44 12.58 -17.68 33.65
C LYS A 44 11.34 -16.84 33.29
N MET A 45 11.04 -15.80 34.07
CA MET A 45 9.90 -14.91 33.82
C MET A 45 10.01 -14.22 32.46
N ILE A 46 11.20 -13.72 32.09
CA ILE A 46 11.44 -13.10 30.78
C ILE A 46 11.21 -14.12 29.66
N LYS A 47 11.77 -15.33 29.80
CA LYS A 47 11.59 -16.39 28.80
C LYS A 47 10.13 -16.78 28.63
N ASP A 48 9.42 -16.99 29.74
CA ASP A 48 8.00 -17.38 29.74
C ASP A 48 7.11 -16.30 29.10
N ALA A 49 7.43 -15.02 29.32
CA ALA A 49 6.66 -13.90 28.73
C ALA A 49 6.88 -13.71 27.20
N ILE A 50 8.02 -14.18 26.69
CA ILE A 50 8.43 -13.90 25.31
C ILE A 50 8.31 -15.13 24.39
N VAL A 51 8.42 -16.35 24.95
CA VAL A 51 8.54 -17.59 24.18
C VAL A 51 7.43 -17.84 23.17
N ASP A 52 6.21 -17.41 23.49
CA ASP A 52 5.02 -17.63 22.65
C ASP A 52 4.68 -16.44 21.74
N ILE A 53 5.49 -15.38 21.76
CA ILE A 53 5.28 -14.26 20.83
C ILE A 53 5.51 -14.71 19.42
N ARG A 54 4.46 -14.64 18.59
CA ARG A 54 4.50 -14.92 17.16
C ARG A 54 3.83 -13.81 16.37
N PHE A 55 4.34 -13.57 15.17
CA PHE A 55 3.79 -12.62 14.22
C PHE A 55 4.03 -13.11 12.79
N ASN A 56 3.46 -12.45 11.79
CA ASN A 56 3.61 -12.80 10.37
C ASN A 56 3.29 -14.28 10.10
N ASP A 57 2.07 -14.71 10.46
CA ASP A 57 1.57 -16.09 10.31
C ASP A 57 2.48 -17.15 10.98
N GLY A 58 3.05 -16.81 12.14
CA GLY A 58 3.88 -17.71 12.94
C GLY A 58 5.36 -17.77 12.54
N ARG A 59 5.76 -17.11 11.46
CA ARG A 59 7.17 -17.07 11.01
C ARG A 59 8.05 -16.16 11.85
N GLY A 60 7.46 -15.08 12.38
CA GLY A 60 8.16 -14.13 13.25
C GLY A 60 8.20 -14.65 14.69
N TYR A 61 9.35 -14.53 15.32
CA TYR A 61 9.60 -14.91 16.70
C TYR A 61 10.72 -14.05 17.29
N ILE A 62 10.77 -13.98 18.61
CA ILE A 62 11.83 -13.28 19.34
C ILE A 62 12.86 -14.30 19.80
N PHE A 63 14.13 -14.00 19.63
CA PHE A 63 15.24 -14.79 20.16
C PHE A 63 16.09 -13.96 21.12
N ILE A 64 16.75 -14.64 22.06
CA ILE A 64 17.65 -14.02 23.04
C ILE A 64 18.95 -14.81 23.10
N TYR A 65 20.08 -14.12 23.01
CA TYR A 65 21.41 -14.66 23.21
C TYR A 65 22.23 -13.76 24.12
N SER A 66 23.22 -14.33 24.82
CA SER A 66 24.19 -13.54 25.56
C SER A 66 25.31 -13.01 24.66
N PHE A 67 26.02 -11.99 25.12
CA PHE A 67 27.26 -11.53 24.46
C PHE A 67 28.39 -12.57 24.53
N ASP A 68 28.29 -13.56 25.43
CA ASP A 68 29.17 -14.74 25.48
C ASP A 68 28.68 -15.86 24.54
N TYR A 69 27.78 -15.55 23.63
CA TYR A 69 27.27 -16.44 22.57
C TYR A 69 26.40 -17.60 23.07
N GLU A 70 25.89 -17.58 24.30
CA GLU A 70 24.95 -18.58 24.77
C GLU A 70 23.54 -18.31 24.24
N CYS A 71 22.87 -19.35 23.74
CA CYS A 71 21.45 -19.29 23.34
C CYS A 71 20.56 -19.30 24.59
N ILE A 72 19.98 -18.17 24.94
CA ILE A 72 19.09 -18.03 26.09
C ILE A 72 17.66 -18.45 25.72
N LEU A 73 17.17 -18.03 24.55
CA LEU A 73 15.84 -18.34 24.04
C LEU A 73 15.84 -18.46 22.52
N LEU A 74 15.44 -19.61 22.02
CA LEU A 74 15.21 -19.83 20.59
C LEU A 74 13.91 -20.63 20.37
N PRO A 75 12.75 -19.97 20.25
CA PRO A 75 11.43 -20.64 20.26
C PRO A 75 11.22 -21.67 19.14
N ILE A 76 11.88 -21.53 18.02
CA ILE A 76 11.78 -22.46 16.88
C ILE A 76 12.66 -23.71 17.05
N ASN A 77 13.64 -23.69 17.98
CA ASN A 77 14.48 -24.83 18.28
C ASN A 77 15.01 -24.76 19.72
N ARG A 78 14.13 -25.11 20.67
CA ARG A 78 14.43 -25.07 22.12
C ARG A 78 15.61 -25.96 22.51
N ALA A 79 15.94 -26.99 21.72
CA ALA A 79 17.07 -27.86 21.96
C ALA A 79 18.44 -27.17 21.85
N ASN A 80 18.49 -25.96 21.32
CA ASN A 80 19.71 -25.14 21.26
C ASN A 80 19.87 -24.20 22.47
N GLU A 81 18.89 -24.07 23.35
CA GLU A 81 19.02 -23.26 24.55
C GLU A 81 20.10 -23.83 25.48
N GLY A 82 20.94 -22.95 26.03
CA GLY A 82 22.13 -23.31 26.80
C GLY A 82 23.37 -23.66 25.97
N LYS A 83 23.25 -23.76 24.64
CA LYS A 83 24.40 -24.07 23.76
C LYS A 83 25.06 -22.81 23.22
N SER A 84 26.36 -22.92 22.94
CA SER A 84 27.10 -21.82 22.33
C SER A 84 26.80 -21.66 20.85
N PHE A 85 26.54 -20.44 20.45
CA PHE A 85 26.31 -20.02 19.07
C PHE A 85 27.56 -19.44 18.38
N TYR A 86 28.71 -19.51 19.06
CA TYR A 86 30.00 -18.93 18.62
C TYR A 86 30.45 -19.46 17.25
N ASN A 87 30.30 -20.76 17.00
CA ASN A 87 30.74 -21.42 15.76
C ASN A 87 29.61 -21.63 14.75
N PHE A 88 28.43 -21.08 15.01
CA PHE A 88 27.35 -21.21 14.05
C PHE A 88 27.64 -20.37 12.81
N GLN A 89 27.64 -21.03 11.65
CA GLN A 89 27.73 -20.40 10.34
C GLN A 89 26.43 -20.56 9.58
N ASP A 90 26.03 -19.50 8.85
CA ASP A 90 24.98 -19.59 7.86
C ASP A 90 25.48 -20.31 6.58
N SER A 91 24.62 -20.47 5.57
CA SER A 91 24.96 -21.13 4.31
C SER A 91 26.06 -20.44 3.49
N ASN A 92 26.37 -19.18 3.80
CA ASN A 92 27.45 -18.41 3.17
C ASN A 92 28.76 -18.40 4.00
N GLY A 93 28.81 -19.16 5.10
CA GLY A 93 29.96 -19.16 6.01
C GLY A 93 30.04 -17.96 6.96
N PHE A 94 28.93 -17.20 7.10
CA PHE A 94 28.86 -16.04 7.97
C PHE A 94 28.67 -16.47 9.43
N TYR A 95 29.61 -16.10 10.32
CA TYR A 95 29.54 -16.43 11.75
C TYR A 95 28.52 -15.54 12.46
N LEU A 96 27.28 -15.95 12.45
CA LEU A 96 26.15 -15.14 12.85
C LEU A 96 26.29 -14.56 14.26
N GLY A 97 26.60 -15.38 15.26
CA GLY A 97 26.76 -14.92 16.65
C GLY A 97 27.84 -13.85 16.79
N ARG A 98 29.01 -14.08 16.18
CA ARG A 98 30.14 -13.15 16.25
C ARG A 98 29.81 -11.81 15.59
N GLU A 99 29.16 -11.84 14.45
CA GLU A 99 28.84 -10.62 13.71
C GLU A 99 27.70 -9.81 14.37
N ILE A 100 26.73 -10.48 15.02
CA ILE A 100 25.72 -9.77 15.82
C ILE A 100 26.38 -9.06 17.00
N VAL A 101 27.18 -9.76 17.80
CA VAL A 101 27.90 -9.17 18.94
C VAL A 101 28.79 -8.02 18.49
N LYS A 102 29.57 -8.20 17.42
CA LYS A 102 30.41 -7.16 16.83
C LYS A 102 29.61 -5.93 16.38
N SER A 103 28.43 -6.13 15.79
CA SER A 103 27.57 -5.04 15.31
C SER A 103 27.00 -4.20 16.45
N LEU A 104 26.87 -4.79 17.65
CA LEU A 104 26.38 -4.14 18.87
C LEU A 104 27.50 -3.52 19.73
N GLN A 105 28.78 -3.73 19.39
CA GLN A 105 29.89 -3.10 20.12
C GLN A 105 29.80 -1.58 20.03
N GLY A 106 29.67 -0.93 21.20
CA GLY A 106 29.52 0.52 21.28
C GLY A 106 28.21 1.09 20.77
N LYS A 107 27.22 0.20 20.53
CA LYS A 107 25.87 0.57 20.08
C LYS A 107 24.82 -0.18 20.88
N ASP A 108 23.66 0.45 21.07
CA ASP A 108 22.53 -0.17 21.75
C ASP A 108 21.66 -1.03 20.81
N GLU A 109 21.80 -0.83 19.49
CA GLU A 109 20.99 -1.53 18.47
C GLU A 109 21.73 -1.70 17.14
N ALA A 110 21.37 -2.74 16.37
CA ALA A 110 21.92 -2.97 15.04
C ALA A 110 21.00 -3.82 14.16
N PHE A 111 20.99 -3.49 12.86
CA PHE A 111 20.46 -4.37 11.82
C PHE A 111 21.56 -5.24 11.24
N LEU A 112 21.23 -6.51 10.94
CA LEU A 112 22.08 -7.42 10.18
C LEU A 112 21.26 -8.20 9.17
N THR A 113 21.95 -8.73 8.16
CA THR A 113 21.37 -9.65 7.19
C THR A 113 22.17 -10.94 7.18
N TRP A 114 21.49 -12.07 7.26
CA TRP A 114 22.07 -13.41 7.23
C TRP A 114 21.15 -14.41 6.56
N ARG A 115 21.55 -15.66 6.47
CA ARG A 115 20.70 -16.76 6.01
C ARG A 115 20.34 -17.68 7.17
N PHE A 116 19.08 -18.10 7.24
CA PHE A 116 18.59 -18.90 8.36
C PHE A 116 17.45 -19.82 7.92
N PRO A 117 17.28 -21.00 8.58
CA PRO A 117 16.13 -21.86 8.33
C PRO A 117 14.83 -21.17 8.76
N LYS A 118 13.73 -21.49 8.04
CA LYS A 118 12.39 -21.04 8.44
C LYS A 118 11.82 -21.96 9.54
N PRO A 119 10.87 -21.49 10.34
CA PRO A 119 10.20 -22.29 11.38
C PRO A 119 9.54 -23.57 10.85
N ASP A 120 9.03 -23.53 9.63
CA ASP A 120 8.38 -24.65 8.92
C ASP A 120 9.35 -25.51 8.11
N ASN A 121 10.60 -25.08 7.96
CA ASN A 121 11.65 -25.80 7.22
C ASN A 121 13.03 -25.62 7.88
N LEU A 122 13.26 -26.33 8.98
CA LEU A 122 14.49 -26.25 9.76
C LEU A 122 15.72 -26.91 9.09
N THR A 123 15.50 -27.70 8.05
CA THR A 123 16.57 -28.40 7.33
C THR A 123 17.24 -27.54 6.27
N GLN A 124 16.50 -26.66 5.63
CA GLN A 124 17.01 -25.76 4.61
C GLN A 124 17.47 -24.43 5.26
N LYS A 125 18.75 -24.11 5.15
CA LYS A 125 19.40 -22.97 5.82
C LYS A 125 19.66 -21.76 4.90
N ASP A 126 18.94 -21.64 3.80
CA ASP A 126 19.31 -20.71 2.72
C ASP A 126 18.34 -19.53 2.53
N PHE A 127 17.50 -19.25 3.51
CA PHE A 127 16.55 -18.13 3.42
C PHE A 127 17.17 -16.84 3.93
N LYS A 128 17.24 -15.82 3.06
CA LYS A 128 17.73 -14.48 3.43
C LYS A 128 16.80 -13.86 4.47
N LYS A 129 17.38 -13.51 5.61
CA LYS A 129 16.70 -12.91 6.76
C LYS A 129 17.33 -11.57 7.10
N ILE A 130 16.51 -10.53 7.24
CA ILE A 130 16.93 -9.25 7.82
C ILE A 130 16.52 -9.27 9.29
N GLY A 131 17.42 -9.01 10.19
CA GLY A 131 17.16 -8.97 11.63
C GLY A 131 17.60 -7.68 12.26
N PHE A 132 16.98 -7.40 13.39
CA PHE A 132 17.26 -6.30 14.26
C PHE A 132 17.53 -6.83 15.66
N ASN A 133 18.54 -6.29 16.33
CA ASN A 133 18.99 -6.71 17.64
C ASN A 133 19.14 -5.50 18.54
N VAL A 134 18.73 -5.63 19.80
CA VAL A 134 18.84 -4.59 20.82
C VAL A 134 19.59 -5.15 22.02
N HIS A 135 20.53 -4.40 22.58
CA HIS A 135 21.28 -4.76 23.75
C HIS A 135 20.43 -4.63 25.03
N PHE A 136 20.17 -5.73 25.70
CA PHE A 136 19.54 -5.79 27.02
C PHE A 136 20.63 -5.80 28.10
N LYS A 137 21.03 -4.60 28.54
CA LYS A 137 22.18 -4.34 29.41
C LYS A 137 22.17 -5.08 30.76
N PRO A 138 21.01 -5.33 31.44
CA PRO A 138 21.02 -5.97 32.74
C PRO A 138 21.72 -7.33 32.80
N TYR A 139 21.72 -8.08 31.71
CA TYR A 139 22.32 -9.42 31.65
C TYR A 139 23.34 -9.59 30.52
N ASP A 140 23.75 -8.50 29.85
CA ASP A 140 24.57 -8.55 28.66
C ASP A 140 24.00 -9.52 27.61
N TRP A 141 22.71 -9.35 27.32
CA TRP A 141 22.02 -10.09 26.26
C TRP A 141 21.76 -9.21 25.06
N PHE A 142 21.45 -9.84 23.95
CA PHE A 142 20.73 -9.17 22.88
C PHE A 142 19.41 -9.87 22.63
N ILE A 143 18.37 -9.06 22.50
CA ILE A 143 17.03 -9.47 22.14
C ILE A 143 16.85 -9.11 20.68
N GLY A 144 16.45 -10.07 19.87
CA GLY A 144 16.38 -9.87 18.45
C GLY A 144 15.20 -10.57 17.80
N SER A 145 14.89 -10.13 16.61
CA SER A 145 13.98 -10.77 15.69
C SER A 145 14.41 -10.52 14.26
N GLY A 146 13.73 -11.15 13.31
CA GLY A 146 13.98 -10.88 11.89
C GLY A 146 12.90 -11.48 11.02
N GLU A 147 12.82 -10.96 9.79
CA GLU A 147 11.87 -11.39 8.79
C GLU A 147 12.59 -11.92 7.55
N TYR A 148 11.99 -12.88 6.90
CA TYR A 148 12.49 -13.44 5.65
C TYR A 148 12.05 -12.57 4.49
N VAL A 149 13.01 -12.11 3.70
CA VAL A 149 12.78 -11.15 2.61
C VAL A 149 11.76 -11.66 1.62
N VAL A 150 11.83 -12.94 1.26
CA VAL A 150 10.90 -13.56 0.30
C VAL A 150 9.46 -13.56 0.82
N ASP A 151 9.27 -13.95 2.08
CA ASP A 151 7.93 -14.03 2.68
C ASP A 151 7.30 -12.64 2.84
N PHE A 152 8.11 -11.65 3.19
CA PHE A 152 7.65 -10.27 3.27
C PHE A 152 7.20 -9.73 1.91
N GLU A 153 7.98 -10.00 0.86
CA GLU A 153 7.61 -9.63 -0.52
C GLU A 153 6.33 -10.34 -0.98
N GLU A 154 6.16 -11.62 -0.66
CA GLU A 154 4.95 -12.38 -0.98
C GLU A 154 3.72 -11.82 -0.25
N ASN A 155 3.84 -11.49 1.03
CA ASN A 155 2.75 -10.86 1.77
C ASN A 155 2.38 -9.49 1.18
N MET A 156 3.38 -8.66 0.84
CA MET A 156 3.11 -7.38 0.20
C MET A 156 2.42 -7.53 -1.16
N LYS A 157 2.78 -8.55 -1.95
CA LYS A 157 2.11 -8.87 -3.20
C LYS A 157 0.66 -9.23 -2.96
N LYS A 158 0.39 -10.09 -1.96
CA LYS A 158 -0.96 -10.48 -1.57
C LYS A 158 -1.80 -9.29 -1.10
N GLU A 159 -1.25 -8.46 -0.21
CA GLU A 159 -1.92 -7.25 0.26
C GLU A 159 -2.26 -6.28 -0.89
N LEU A 160 -1.34 -6.11 -1.85
CA LEU A 160 -1.59 -5.28 -3.02
C LEU A 160 -2.71 -5.84 -3.90
N LEU A 161 -2.71 -7.15 -4.15
CA LEU A 161 -3.79 -7.80 -4.91
C LEU A 161 -5.14 -7.63 -4.22
N GLU A 162 -5.20 -7.82 -2.91
CA GLU A 162 -6.39 -7.61 -2.11
C GLU A 162 -6.85 -6.15 -2.13
N TYR A 163 -5.93 -5.21 -1.94
CA TYR A 163 -6.23 -3.78 -2.05
C TYR A 163 -6.84 -3.42 -3.42
N ILE A 164 -6.22 -3.89 -4.51
CA ILE A 164 -6.70 -3.62 -5.87
C ILE A 164 -8.06 -4.30 -6.11
N SER A 165 -8.29 -5.49 -5.56
CA SER A 165 -9.59 -6.19 -5.66
C SER A 165 -10.73 -5.41 -5.01
N ASN A 166 -10.44 -4.68 -3.94
CA ASN A 166 -11.39 -3.85 -3.20
C ASN A 166 -11.59 -2.45 -3.81
N LEU A 167 -10.76 -2.05 -4.78
CA LEU A 167 -10.99 -0.79 -5.50
C LEU A 167 -12.27 -0.87 -6.32
N LYS A 168 -13.07 0.21 -6.28
CA LYS A 168 -14.25 0.33 -7.14
C LYS A 168 -13.82 0.30 -8.59
N SER A 169 -14.26 -0.71 -9.30
CA SER A 169 -14.10 -0.84 -10.73
C SER A 169 -15.45 -1.26 -11.34
N SER A 170 -15.66 -0.94 -12.60
CA SER A 170 -16.81 -1.40 -13.37
C SER A 170 -16.31 -2.38 -14.44
N GLU A 171 -17.22 -3.10 -15.07
CA GLU A 171 -16.92 -3.98 -16.20
C GLU A 171 -16.18 -3.25 -17.33
N ASN A 172 -16.42 -1.94 -17.45
CA ASN A 172 -15.85 -1.10 -18.50
C ASN A 172 -14.59 -0.31 -18.08
N ASN A 173 -14.19 -0.40 -16.80
CA ASN A 173 -13.02 0.32 -16.25
C ASN A 173 -12.44 -0.46 -15.07
N TYR A 174 -11.45 -1.28 -15.33
CA TYR A 174 -10.87 -2.17 -14.33
C TYR A 174 -9.35 -2.24 -14.38
N PHE A 175 -8.78 -2.66 -13.24
CA PHE A 175 -7.37 -2.99 -13.15
C PHE A 175 -7.11 -4.42 -13.60
N PHE A 176 -5.93 -4.64 -14.16
CA PHE A 176 -5.38 -5.96 -14.38
C PHE A 176 -3.90 -5.99 -13.99
N ILE A 177 -3.44 -7.16 -13.56
CA ILE A 177 -2.03 -7.40 -13.23
C ILE A 177 -1.59 -8.67 -13.93
N LEU A 178 -0.49 -8.56 -14.64
CA LEU A 178 0.17 -9.66 -15.34
C LEU A 178 1.56 -9.85 -14.76
N ASP A 179 2.08 -11.07 -14.75
CA ASP A 179 3.51 -11.29 -14.54
C ASP A 179 4.28 -11.33 -15.87
N TYR A 180 5.60 -11.44 -15.76
CA TYR A 180 6.46 -11.50 -16.94
C TYR A 180 6.39 -12.86 -17.66
N ASP A 181 5.79 -13.87 -17.04
CA ASP A 181 5.57 -15.21 -17.62
C ASP A 181 4.20 -15.30 -18.32
N LYS A 182 3.56 -14.15 -18.59
CA LYS A 182 2.26 -14.02 -19.26
C LYS A 182 1.08 -14.56 -18.45
N LYS A 183 1.22 -14.66 -17.12
CA LYS A 183 0.14 -15.09 -16.24
C LYS A 183 -0.66 -13.89 -15.76
N ALA A 184 -1.98 -13.97 -15.84
CA ALA A 184 -2.87 -12.99 -15.19
C ALA A 184 -2.94 -13.28 -13.69
N LEU A 185 -2.40 -12.36 -12.88
CA LEU A 185 -2.44 -12.46 -11.43
C LEU A 185 -3.71 -11.83 -10.85
N PHE A 186 -4.25 -10.86 -11.54
CA PHE A 186 -5.51 -10.20 -11.20
C PHE A 186 -6.17 -9.63 -12.45
N GLN A 187 -7.46 -9.93 -12.61
CA GLN A 187 -8.33 -9.29 -13.58
C GLN A 187 -9.76 -9.32 -13.02
N LYS A 188 -10.44 -8.20 -12.96
CA LYS A 188 -11.77 -8.11 -12.31
C LYS A 188 -12.92 -8.65 -13.15
N VAL A 189 -12.67 -9.23 -14.26
CA VAL A 189 -13.72 -9.95 -14.99
C VAL A 189 -13.83 -11.32 -14.33
N ASP A 190 -14.92 -11.57 -13.62
CA ASP A 190 -15.18 -12.78 -12.88
C ASP A 190 -14.76 -14.04 -13.64
N ASN A 191 -13.90 -14.85 -13.02
CA ASN A 191 -13.36 -16.15 -13.46
C ASN A 191 -12.04 -16.20 -14.25
N ILE A 192 -11.25 -15.12 -14.40
CA ILE A 192 -9.94 -15.20 -15.10
C ILE A 192 -8.76 -14.98 -14.14
N VAL A 193 -8.95 -15.10 -12.85
CA VAL A 193 -7.83 -15.16 -11.91
C VAL A 193 -7.12 -16.49 -12.09
N ASP A 194 -5.82 -16.45 -12.36
CA ASP A 194 -4.93 -17.60 -12.50
C ASP A 194 -4.87 -18.29 -13.88
N LYS A 195 -5.50 -17.74 -14.92
CA LYS A 195 -5.30 -18.27 -16.28
C LYS A 195 -4.09 -17.60 -16.93
N SER A 196 -3.20 -18.43 -17.47
CA SER A 196 -2.08 -17.98 -18.28
C SER A 196 -2.60 -17.28 -19.56
N PHE A 197 -2.02 -16.13 -19.92
CA PHE A 197 -2.25 -15.54 -21.25
C PHE A 197 -1.88 -16.52 -22.40
N GLN A 198 -1.13 -17.58 -22.08
CA GLN A 198 -0.86 -18.68 -23.00
C GLN A 198 -2.10 -19.50 -23.35
N GLU A 199 -3.19 -19.40 -22.59
CA GLU A 199 -4.48 -20.03 -22.91
C GLU A 199 -5.30 -19.19 -23.92
N PHE A 200 -4.89 -17.94 -24.19
CA PHE A 200 -5.43 -17.10 -25.27
C PHE A 200 -4.49 -17.24 -26.47
N HIS A 201 -4.78 -18.17 -27.37
CA HIS A 201 -3.82 -18.73 -28.34
C HIS A 201 -3.79 -18.07 -29.70
N THR A 202 -4.25 -16.83 -29.82
CA THR A 202 -4.14 -16.14 -31.09
C THR A 202 -2.79 -15.43 -31.24
N LYS A 203 -2.33 -15.30 -32.46
CA LYS A 203 -1.10 -14.59 -32.80
C LYS A 203 -1.18 -13.10 -32.41
N GLU A 204 -2.38 -12.54 -32.51
CA GLU A 204 -2.72 -11.15 -32.16
C GLU A 204 -2.60 -10.92 -30.65
N GLU A 205 -3.09 -11.84 -29.81
CA GLU A 205 -3.02 -11.74 -28.34
C GLU A 205 -1.58 -11.84 -27.83
N ASN A 206 -0.78 -12.72 -28.41
CA ASN A 206 0.64 -12.79 -28.08
C ASN A 206 1.38 -11.50 -28.44
N LYS A 207 1.07 -10.90 -29.60
CA LYS A 207 1.63 -9.61 -29.99
C LYS A 207 1.21 -8.49 -29.04
N LEU A 208 -0.06 -8.44 -28.63
CA LEU A 208 -0.55 -7.47 -27.66
C LEU A 208 0.20 -7.58 -26.33
N PHE A 209 0.43 -8.81 -25.84
CA PHE A 209 1.21 -9.01 -24.62
C PHE A 209 2.64 -8.47 -24.78
N ASP A 210 3.30 -8.78 -25.89
CA ASP A 210 4.66 -8.30 -26.17
C ASP A 210 4.72 -6.77 -26.25
N ASP A 211 3.71 -6.13 -26.83
CA ASP A 211 3.59 -4.67 -26.87
C ASP A 211 3.40 -4.08 -25.44
N ILE A 212 2.52 -4.67 -24.64
CA ILE A 212 2.29 -4.29 -23.23
C ILE A 212 3.57 -4.48 -22.39
N PHE A 213 4.26 -5.61 -22.57
CA PHE A 213 5.51 -5.92 -21.89
C PHE A 213 6.62 -4.91 -22.23
N ASN A 214 6.81 -4.63 -23.52
CA ASN A 214 7.80 -3.66 -24.00
C ASN A 214 7.48 -2.26 -23.48
N LEU A 215 6.22 -1.84 -23.52
CA LEU A 215 5.77 -0.56 -22.99
C LEU A 215 6.05 -0.46 -21.48
N SER A 216 5.76 -1.53 -20.74
CA SER A 216 6.03 -1.60 -19.29
C SER A 216 7.51 -1.40 -18.98
N LYS A 217 8.41 -2.00 -19.75
CA LYS A 217 9.87 -1.88 -19.58
C LYS A 217 10.40 -0.49 -19.93
N ASN A 218 9.76 0.19 -20.86
CA ASN A 218 10.16 1.53 -21.33
C ASN A 218 9.54 2.67 -20.48
N GLY A 219 9.13 2.40 -19.25
CA GLY A 219 8.64 3.42 -18.33
C GLY A 219 7.12 3.47 -18.19
N GLY A 220 6.38 2.72 -19.02
CA GLY A 220 4.93 2.68 -19.06
C GLY A 220 4.34 3.72 -20.01
N GLY A 221 3.02 3.70 -20.18
CA GLY A 221 2.31 4.60 -21.10
C GLY A 221 0.94 4.08 -21.48
N PHE A 222 0.28 4.75 -22.40
CA PHE A 222 -1.00 4.34 -22.94
C PHE A 222 -0.82 3.43 -24.18
N ILE A 223 -1.71 2.43 -24.26
CA ILE A 223 -1.85 1.54 -25.43
C ILE A 223 -3.33 1.35 -25.73
N THR A 224 -3.72 1.41 -27.00
CA THR A 224 -5.09 1.16 -27.48
C THR A 224 -5.09 -0.11 -28.33
N TYR A 225 -6.02 -1.00 -28.05
CA TYR A 225 -6.15 -2.31 -28.70
C TYR A 225 -7.59 -2.78 -28.71
N ASP A 226 -7.90 -3.70 -29.60
CA ASP A 226 -9.21 -4.35 -29.65
C ASP A 226 -9.23 -5.50 -28.65
N TYR A 227 -10.23 -5.50 -27.74
CA TYR A 227 -10.36 -6.51 -26.70
C TYR A 227 -11.82 -6.94 -26.52
N LYS A 228 -12.05 -8.25 -26.43
CA LYS A 228 -13.39 -8.80 -26.21
C LYS A 228 -13.79 -8.66 -24.74
N ILE A 229 -14.99 -8.14 -24.50
CA ILE A 229 -15.68 -8.31 -23.22
C ILE A 229 -16.24 -9.72 -23.16
N ILE A 230 -16.28 -10.34 -22.00
CA ILE A 230 -16.65 -11.75 -21.79
C ILE A 230 -17.98 -12.12 -22.44
N ASP A 231 -18.95 -11.22 -22.44
CA ASP A 231 -20.29 -11.46 -23.00
C ASP A 231 -20.51 -10.84 -24.38
N SER A 232 -19.45 -10.35 -25.04
CA SER A 232 -19.53 -9.74 -26.38
C SER A 232 -18.76 -10.56 -27.41
N GLU A 233 -19.41 -10.93 -28.49
CA GLU A 233 -18.72 -11.55 -29.65
C GLU A 233 -17.87 -10.54 -30.45
N ILE A 234 -18.14 -9.24 -30.27
CA ILE A 234 -17.51 -8.15 -31.04
C ILE A 234 -16.41 -7.53 -30.16
N PRO A 235 -15.15 -7.46 -30.68
CA PRO A 235 -14.08 -6.75 -29.98
C PRO A 235 -14.37 -5.24 -29.93
N LEU A 236 -14.20 -4.63 -28.76
CA LEU A 236 -14.31 -3.18 -28.57
C LEU A 236 -12.94 -2.55 -28.38
N LYS A 237 -12.79 -1.31 -28.81
CA LYS A 237 -11.56 -0.54 -28.56
C LYS A 237 -11.39 -0.25 -27.08
N LYS A 238 -10.25 -0.67 -26.54
CA LYS A 238 -9.85 -0.48 -25.15
C LYS A 238 -8.56 0.29 -25.09
N THR A 239 -8.55 1.37 -24.33
CA THR A 239 -7.33 2.12 -24.01
C THR A 239 -6.91 1.80 -22.60
N SER A 240 -5.65 1.39 -22.41
CA SER A 240 -5.09 1.04 -21.10
C SER A 240 -3.82 1.83 -20.82
N TYR A 241 -3.66 2.30 -19.59
CA TYR A 241 -2.38 2.77 -19.07
C TYR A 241 -1.62 1.63 -18.44
N ILE A 242 -0.38 1.43 -18.83
CA ILE A 242 0.48 0.32 -18.43
C ILE A 242 1.64 0.85 -17.61
N LYS A 243 1.99 0.13 -16.54
CA LYS A 243 3.17 0.42 -15.71
C LYS A 243 3.83 -0.87 -15.23
N GLY A 244 5.16 -0.96 -15.38
CA GLY A 244 5.94 -2.08 -14.88
C GLY A 244 6.34 -1.90 -13.41
N LEU A 245 6.23 -2.95 -12.63
CA LEU A 245 6.81 -3.12 -11.29
C LEU A 245 7.98 -4.11 -11.40
N PHE A 246 9.16 -3.60 -11.77
CA PHE A 246 10.32 -4.43 -12.14
C PHE A 246 10.80 -5.33 -11.01
N SER A 247 10.77 -4.88 -9.75
CA SER A 247 11.20 -5.64 -8.58
C SER A 247 10.40 -6.92 -8.40
N TRP A 248 9.13 -6.92 -8.80
CA TRP A 248 8.23 -8.07 -8.67
C TRP A 248 7.97 -8.80 -10.00
N LYS A 249 8.56 -8.31 -11.09
CA LYS A 249 8.27 -8.78 -12.45
C LYS A 249 6.78 -8.73 -12.78
N TRP A 250 6.11 -7.65 -12.38
CA TRP A 250 4.69 -7.44 -12.61
C TRP A 250 4.45 -6.28 -13.57
N ILE A 251 3.35 -6.38 -14.29
CA ILE A 251 2.80 -5.33 -15.14
C ILE A 251 1.41 -4.99 -14.59
N ILE A 252 1.21 -3.74 -14.20
CA ILE A 252 -0.10 -3.24 -13.78
C ILE A 252 -0.67 -2.41 -14.91
N GLY A 253 -1.91 -2.70 -15.28
CA GLY A 253 -2.68 -1.92 -16.23
C GLY A 253 -4.02 -1.50 -15.67
N LYS A 254 -4.48 -0.32 -16.09
CA LYS A 254 -5.85 0.11 -15.91
C LYS A 254 -6.40 0.54 -17.26
N GLY A 255 -7.50 -0.08 -17.69
CA GLY A 255 -8.09 0.16 -18.99
C GLY A 255 -9.55 0.57 -18.91
N PHE A 256 -10.00 1.27 -19.94
CA PHE A 256 -11.39 1.61 -20.19
C PHE A 256 -11.70 1.39 -21.67
N TYR A 257 -12.97 1.11 -21.96
CA TYR A 257 -13.46 1.00 -23.33
C TYR A 257 -13.85 2.38 -23.85
N ASP A 258 -13.48 2.68 -25.09
CA ASP A 258 -13.69 4.01 -25.71
C ASP A 258 -15.19 4.36 -25.78
N ASP A 259 -16.06 3.39 -26.11
CA ASP A 259 -17.52 3.60 -26.15
C ASP A 259 -18.10 3.97 -24.78
N TYR A 260 -17.59 3.38 -23.70
CA TYR A 260 -17.99 3.74 -22.33
C TYR A 260 -17.54 5.16 -21.97
N LEU A 261 -16.35 5.55 -22.38
CA LEU A 261 -15.87 6.92 -22.17
C LEU A 261 -16.74 7.94 -22.91
N ASN A 262 -17.09 7.65 -24.16
CA ASN A 262 -17.98 8.50 -24.95
C ASN A 262 -19.38 8.65 -24.31
N GLN A 263 -19.97 7.58 -23.79
CA GLN A 263 -21.23 7.64 -23.06
C GLN A 263 -21.14 8.51 -21.80
N ILE A 264 -20.03 8.41 -21.03
CA ILE A 264 -19.81 9.27 -19.85
C ILE A 264 -19.69 10.73 -20.24
N ILE A 265 -18.93 11.02 -21.30
CA ILE A 265 -18.72 12.39 -21.81
C ILE A 265 -20.08 12.98 -22.27
N GLU A 266 -20.85 12.22 -23.02
CA GLU A 266 -22.17 12.64 -23.52
C GLU A 266 -23.13 12.93 -22.35
N LYS A 267 -23.23 12.00 -21.38
CA LYS A 267 -24.04 12.19 -20.18
C LYS A 267 -23.64 13.42 -19.40
N LYS A 268 -22.32 13.62 -19.19
CA LYS A 268 -21.82 14.78 -18.44
C LYS A 268 -22.05 16.09 -19.19
N SER A 269 -21.93 16.07 -20.50
CA SER A 269 -22.25 17.23 -21.37
C SER A 269 -23.73 17.61 -21.26
N LEU A 270 -24.63 16.62 -21.25
CA LEU A 270 -26.06 16.86 -21.08
C LEU A 270 -26.36 17.46 -19.69
N GLU A 271 -25.79 16.90 -18.61
CA GLU A 271 -25.94 17.45 -17.24
C GLU A 271 -25.46 18.91 -17.16
N LEU A 272 -24.28 19.19 -17.70
CA LEU A 272 -23.72 20.57 -17.70
C LEU A 272 -24.58 21.54 -18.50
N ASN A 273 -25.11 21.12 -19.65
CA ASN A 273 -26.01 21.94 -20.45
C ASN A 273 -27.33 22.22 -19.72
N GLN A 274 -27.87 21.24 -18.98
CA GLN A 274 -29.09 21.45 -18.17
C GLN A 274 -28.81 22.45 -17.02
N GLU A 275 -27.73 22.26 -16.27
CA GLU A 275 -27.34 23.20 -15.21
C GLU A 275 -27.12 24.64 -15.76
N PHE A 276 -26.47 24.74 -16.92
CA PHE A 276 -26.22 26.03 -17.55
C PHE A 276 -27.52 26.70 -17.96
N ASN A 277 -28.44 25.98 -18.60
CA ASN A 277 -29.76 26.49 -18.99
C ASN A 277 -30.59 26.94 -17.78
N GLU A 278 -30.56 26.19 -16.68
CA GLU A 278 -31.26 26.61 -15.45
C GLU A 278 -30.65 27.91 -14.88
N LYS A 279 -29.33 28.04 -14.84
CA LYS A 279 -28.66 29.28 -14.39
C LYS A 279 -29.01 30.45 -15.30
N ILE A 280 -28.99 30.29 -16.63
CA ILE A 280 -29.41 31.34 -17.59
C ILE A 280 -30.85 31.75 -17.35
N LYS A 281 -31.76 30.79 -17.19
CA LYS A 281 -33.19 31.06 -16.90
C LYS A 281 -33.36 31.89 -15.62
N ASN A 282 -32.66 31.54 -14.57
CA ASN A 282 -32.69 32.28 -13.30
C ASN A 282 -32.14 33.71 -13.44
N ILE A 283 -31.05 33.90 -14.18
CA ILE A 283 -30.48 35.24 -14.46
C ILE A 283 -31.48 36.09 -15.26
N LEU A 284 -32.09 35.53 -16.30
CA LEU A 284 -33.08 36.23 -17.09
C LEU A 284 -34.33 36.62 -16.25
N LEU A 285 -34.77 35.76 -15.36
CA LEU A 285 -35.86 36.02 -14.44
C LEU A 285 -35.54 37.18 -13.48
N ILE A 286 -34.36 37.17 -12.88
CA ILE A 286 -33.90 38.29 -12.01
C ILE A 286 -33.77 39.58 -12.81
N ALA A 287 -33.20 39.52 -13.99
CA ALA A 287 -33.04 40.74 -14.85
C ALA A 287 -34.40 41.28 -15.26
N SER A 288 -35.40 40.47 -15.60
CA SER A 288 -36.76 40.88 -15.93
C SER A 288 -37.44 41.54 -14.72
N LEU A 289 -37.25 40.97 -13.53
CA LEU A 289 -37.84 41.49 -12.31
C LEU A 289 -37.24 42.89 -11.95
N LEU A 290 -35.92 43.04 -12.10
CA LEU A 290 -35.23 44.32 -11.92
C LEU A 290 -35.71 45.37 -12.92
N THR A 291 -35.89 45.03 -14.18
CA THR A 291 -36.41 45.92 -15.22
C THR A 291 -37.86 46.39 -14.90
N LEU A 292 -38.72 45.49 -14.40
CA LEU A 292 -40.07 45.84 -13.95
C LEU A 292 -40.03 46.83 -12.77
N ILE A 293 -39.17 46.59 -11.77
CA ILE A 293 -39.01 47.49 -10.63
C ILE A 293 -38.58 48.89 -11.10
N LEU A 294 -37.59 48.98 -12.00
CA LEU A 294 -37.12 50.24 -12.56
C LEU A 294 -38.25 50.99 -13.32
N LEU A 295 -39.05 50.27 -14.08
CA LEU A 295 -40.24 50.80 -14.76
C LEU A 295 -41.24 51.39 -13.75
N PHE A 296 -41.57 50.69 -12.68
CA PHE A 296 -42.46 51.21 -11.62
C PHE A 296 -41.90 52.44 -10.95
N ILE A 297 -40.59 52.47 -10.62
CA ILE A 297 -39.93 53.64 -10.05
C ILE A 297 -40.00 54.80 -11.03
N SER A 298 -39.77 54.61 -12.32
CA SER A 298 -39.83 55.62 -13.36
C SER A 298 -41.25 56.23 -13.49
N ILE A 299 -42.29 55.41 -13.49
CA ILE A 299 -43.68 55.85 -13.52
C ILE A 299 -44.02 56.64 -12.25
N TYR A 300 -43.58 56.18 -11.07
CA TYR A 300 -43.82 56.87 -9.81
C TYR A 300 -43.13 58.24 -9.78
N ILE A 301 -41.88 58.36 -10.21
CA ILE A 301 -41.14 59.65 -10.31
C ILE A 301 -41.82 60.57 -11.31
N SER A 302 -42.28 60.07 -12.46
CA SER A 302 -42.99 60.83 -13.47
C SER A 302 -44.25 61.46 -12.91
N LYS A 303 -45.08 60.69 -12.19
CA LYS A 303 -46.28 61.20 -11.52
C LYS A 303 -46.02 62.23 -10.43
N LEU A 304 -44.93 62.05 -9.66
CA LEU A 304 -44.50 63.04 -8.66
C LEU A 304 -44.07 64.37 -9.31
N LEU A 305 -43.36 64.31 -10.40
CA LEU A 305 -42.91 65.53 -11.16
C LEU A 305 -44.13 66.19 -11.78
N GLU A 306 -45.06 65.47 -12.37
CA GLU A 306 -46.28 66.01 -12.94
C GLU A 306 -47.10 66.77 -11.86
N LYS A 307 -47.29 66.18 -10.67
CA LYS A 307 -47.99 66.82 -9.55
C LYS A 307 -47.25 68.07 -9.07
N LYS A 308 -45.94 68.09 -8.96
CA LYS A 308 -45.17 69.29 -8.65
C LYS A 308 -45.30 70.38 -9.71
N PHE A 309 -45.23 70.03 -10.97
CA PHE A 309 -45.42 70.93 -12.09
C PHE A 309 -46.81 71.58 -12.09
N GLN A 310 -47.86 70.81 -11.83
CA GLN A 310 -49.21 71.33 -11.68
C GLN A 310 -49.34 72.32 -10.51
N ASN A 311 -48.72 72.04 -9.37
CA ASN A 311 -48.72 72.90 -8.22
C ASN A 311 -47.97 74.25 -8.50
N TYR A 312 -46.81 74.18 -9.15
CA TYR A 312 -46.10 75.42 -9.60
C TYR A 312 -46.91 76.24 -10.59
N LYS A 313 -47.59 75.63 -11.51
CA LYS A 313 -48.47 76.27 -12.48
C LYS A 313 -49.64 77.03 -11.80
N LEU A 314 -50.20 76.46 -10.74
CA LEU A 314 -51.23 77.02 -9.91
C LEU A 314 -50.74 78.22 -9.06
N GLU A 315 -49.47 78.20 -8.63
CA GLU A 315 -48.84 79.30 -7.90
C GLU A 315 -48.47 80.47 -8.79
N ILE A 316 -48.05 80.30 -10.03
CA ILE A 316 -47.73 81.35 -10.99
C ILE A 316 -48.98 82.02 -11.54
N ASN A 317 -50.15 81.41 -11.51
CA ASN A 317 -51.41 81.94 -12.01
C ASN A 317 -52.27 82.64 -10.90
N LYS A 318 -51.71 82.72 -9.69
CA LYS A 318 -52.24 83.61 -8.60
C LYS A 318 -51.44 84.91 -8.53
#